data_f439ecfeb94ea8bcb6935edaf4efb610
#
_entry.id   f439ecfeb94ea8bcb6935edaf4efb610
#
_cell.length_a   1.000
_cell.length_b   1.000
_cell.length_c   1.000
_cell.angle_alpha   90.00
_cell.angle_beta   90.00
_cell.angle_gamma   90.00
#
_symmetry.space_group_name_H-M   'P 1'
#
loop_
_entity.id
_entity.type
_entity.pdbx_description
1 polymer ?
#
loop_
_entity_poly.entity_id
_entity_poly.type
_entity_poly.pdbx_seq_one_letter_code
_entity_poly.pdbx_strand_id
1 'polypeptide(L)'
;MKPTHIEHLGIAVTSIEEAAPFFEFLSGNKCYSIEVVEDQKVRTAFFKVGEVKSELLEPTSPESTIAKFIEKNGGRGGVHHVAFNVENVAEALAECEAAGIQLIDKAPRKGAENLMIAFLHPKSTKGVLTELCQQPA
;
A
#
# COMPACT_ATOMS: atom_id res chain seq x y z
N MET A 1 -13.17 15.49 2.12
CA MET A 1 -11.86 14.95 1.71
C MET A 1 -11.72 15.07 0.20
N LYS A 2 -10.56 15.48 -0.26
CA LYS A 2 -10.30 15.64 -1.70
C LYS A 2 -9.01 14.93 -2.09
N PRO A 3 -9.05 13.63 -2.38
CA PRO A 3 -7.86 12.94 -2.87
C PRO A 3 -7.46 13.51 -4.23
N THR A 4 -6.16 13.60 -4.46
CA THR A 4 -5.65 14.16 -5.72
C THR A 4 -5.51 13.10 -6.81
N HIS A 5 -5.18 11.88 -6.42
CA HIS A 5 -5.00 10.76 -7.36
C HIS A 5 -4.84 9.46 -6.55
N ILE A 6 -4.94 8.34 -7.25
CA ILE A 6 -4.54 7.05 -6.68
C ILE A 6 -3.01 7.01 -6.72
N GLU A 7 -2.39 6.90 -5.56
CA GLU A 7 -0.94 6.92 -5.44
C GLU A 7 -0.34 5.58 -5.86
N HIS A 8 -0.90 4.50 -5.33
CA HIS A 8 -0.42 3.16 -5.69
C HIS A 8 -1.44 2.08 -5.43
N LEU A 9 -1.18 0.93 -6.05
CA LEU A 9 -1.84 -0.33 -5.74
C LEU A 9 -0.81 -1.19 -5.04
N GLY A 10 -1.14 -1.68 -3.84
CA GLY A 10 -0.29 -2.61 -3.11
C GLY A 10 -0.63 -4.03 -3.51
N ILE A 11 0.33 -4.73 -4.07
CA ILE A 11 0.14 -6.08 -4.60
C ILE A 11 1.04 -7.05 -3.85
N ALA A 12 0.42 -7.97 -3.12
CA ALA A 12 1.16 -8.99 -2.39
C ALA A 12 1.71 -10.03 -3.36
N VAL A 13 2.98 -10.36 -3.22
CA VAL A 13 3.64 -11.39 -4.03
C VAL A 13 4.45 -12.30 -3.13
N THR A 14 4.60 -13.55 -3.54
CA THR A 14 5.42 -14.51 -2.81
C THR A 14 6.91 -14.28 -3.05
N SER A 15 7.26 -13.73 -4.22
CA SER A 15 8.63 -13.44 -4.60
C SER A 15 8.66 -12.28 -5.58
N ILE A 16 9.39 -11.23 -5.23
CA ILE A 16 9.59 -10.10 -6.13
C ILE A 16 10.33 -10.55 -7.39
N GLU A 17 11.37 -11.38 -7.23
CA GLU A 17 12.17 -11.85 -8.36
C GLU A 17 11.33 -12.63 -9.37
N GLU A 18 10.36 -13.40 -8.92
CA GLU A 18 9.48 -14.15 -9.82
C GLU A 18 8.39 -13.28 -10.44
N ALA A 19 7.88 -12.30 -9.70
CA ALA A 19 6.79 -11.45 -10.17
C ALA A 19 7.25 -10.30 -11.06
N ALA A 20 8.44 -9.76 -10.81
CA ALA A 20 8.95 -8.56 -11.50
C ALA A 20 8.92 -8.66 -13.03
N PRO A 21 9.33 -9.76 -13.67
CA PRO A 21 9.30 -9.82 -15.14
C PRO A 21 7.93 -9.56 -15.73
N PHE A 22 6.87 -10.06 -15.09
CA PHE A 22 5.51 -9.81 -15.56
C PHE A 22 5.14 -8.33 -15.43
N PHE A 23 5.46 -7.71 -14.28
CA PHE A 23 5.11 -6.32 -14.06
C PHE A 23 5.95 -5.36 -14.89
N GLU A 24 7.18 -5.73 -15.21
CA GLU A 24 8.00 -4.96 -16.15
C GLU A 24 7.38 -5.01 -17.55
N PHE A 25 6.96 -6.19 -17.96
CA PHE A 25 6.32 -6.36 -19.27
C PHE A 25 5.00 -5.57 -19.33
N LEU A 26 4.17 -5.71 -18.31
CA LEU A 26 2.85 -5.07 -18.28
C LEU A 26 2.93 -3.55 -18.21
N SER A 27 3.82 -3.01 -17.41
CA SER A 27 3.96 -1.56 -17.24
C SER A 27 4.77 -0.90 -18.36
N GLY A 28 5.57 -1.67 -19.08
CA GLY A 28 6.51 -1.13 -20.04
C GLY A 28 7.71 -0.45 -19.40
N ASN A 29 7.87 -0.59 -18.08
CA ASN A 29 8.93 0.06 -17.33
C ASN A 29 9.61 -0.94 -16.39
N LYS A 30 10.89 -0.73 -16.13
CA LYS A 30 11.62 -1.53 -15.18
C LYS A 30 11.30 -1.10 -13.75
N CYS A 31 11.50 -2.01 -12.80
CA CYS A 31 11.48 -1.66 -11.39
C CYS A 31 12.50 -0.55 -11.15
N TYR A 32 12.03 0.58 -10.60
CA TYR A 32 12.93 1.72 -10.40
C TYR A 32 13.58 1.75 -9.02
N SER A 33 13.06 0.98 -8.07
CA SER A 33 13.60 0.95 -6.72
C SER A 33 13.05 -0.24 -5.94
N ILE A 34 13.80 -0.69 -4.96
CA ILE A 34 13.36 -1.70 -4.00
C ILE A 34 13.71 -1.17 -2.61
N GLU A 35 12.75 -1.24 -1.70
CA GLU A 35 12.92 -0.73 -0.35
C GLU A 35 12.42 -1.74 0.68
N VAL A 36 13.13 -1.89 1.79
CA VAL A 36 12.66 -2.70 2.91
C VAL A 36 12.00 -1.76 3.92
N VAL A 37 10.74 -2.04 4.25
CA VAL A 37 10.00 -1.30 5.27
C VAL A 37 9.96 -2.17 6.52
N GLU A 38 10.89 -1.94 7.43
CA GLU A 38 11.16 -2.81 8.57
C GLU A 38 9.96 -2.99 9.49
N ASP A 39 9.27 -1.91 9.84
CA ASP A 39 8.14 -1.96 10.75
C ASP A 39 6.93 -2.69 10.16
N GLN A 40 6.82 -2.77 8.85
CA GLN A 40 5.78 -3.52 8.16
C GLN A 40 6.23 -4.92 7.77
N LYS A 41 7.52 -5.22 7.93
CA LYS A 41 8.11 -6.51 7.60
C LYS A 41 7.85 -6.90 6.15
N VAL A 42 8.11 -5.94 5.24
CA VAL A 42 7.96 -6.14 3.80
C VAL A 42 9.14 -5.57 3.03
N ARG A 43 9.39 -6.18 1.89
CA ARG A 43 10.31 -5.69 0.88
C ARG A 43 9.43 -5.25 -0.28
N THR A 44 9.60 -4.03 -0.75
CA THR A 44 8.68 -3.41 -1.71
C THR A 44 9.42 -3.05 -3.00
N ALA A 45 8.89 -3.47 -4.14
CA ALA A 45 9.43 -3.12 -5.46
C ALA A 45 8.44 -2.19 -6.17
N PHE A 46 8.97 -1.14 -6.79
CA PHE A 46 8.16 -0.08 -7.37
C PHE A 46 8.21 -0.06 -8.89
N PHE A 47 7.03 -0.02 -9.51
CA PHE A 47 6.85 0.10 -10.95
C PHE A 47 5.90 1.26 -11.21
N LYS A 48 6.25 2.16 -12.10
CA LYS A 48 5.42 3.34 -12.37
C LYS A 48 4.62 3.18 -13.65
N VAL A 49 3.33 3.52 -13.57
CA VAL A 49 2.42 3.55 -14.71
C VAL A 49 1.70 4.90 -14.65
N GLY A 50 2.17 5.89 -15.41
CA GLY A 50 1.64 7.24 -15.30
C GLY A 50 1.85 7.81 -13.89
N GLU A 51 0.78 8.25 -13.25
CA GLU A 51 0.83 8.75 -11.87
C GLU A 51 0.73 7.66 -10.82
N VAL A 52 0.31 6.45 -11.23
CA VAL A 52 0.04 5.35 -10.30
C VAL A 52 1.22 4.40 -10.25
N LYS A 53 1.59 3.96 -9.06
CA LYS A 53 2.62 2.93 -8.90
C LYS A 53 1.97 1.58 -8.63
N SER A 54 2.56 0.53 -9.19
CA SER A 54 2.29 -0.83 -8.71
C SER A 54 3.41 -1.15 -7.73
N GLU A 55 3.04 -1.42 -6.48
CA GLU A 55 4.02 -1.76 -5.44
C GLU A 55 3.89 -3.24 -5.13
N LEU A 56 4.93 -4.01 -5.45
CA LEU A 56 4.98 -5.42 -5.12
C LEU A 56 5.48 -5.58 -3.71
N LEU A 57 4.69 -6.26 -2.87
CA LEU A 57 4.95 -6.42 -1.45
C LEU A 57 5.30 -7.87 -1.17
N GLU A 58 6.56 -8.12 -0.81
CA GLU A 58 7.03 -9.46 -0.45
C GLU A 58 7.28 -9.48 1.06
N PRO A 59 6.69 -10.43 1.81
CA PRO A 59 6.90 -10.47 3.25
C PRO A 59 8.33 -10.87 3.60
N THR A 60 8.90 -10.21 4.61
CA THR A 60 10.24 -10.55 5.11
C THR A 60 10.17 -11.47 6.34
N SER A 61 8.97 -11.74 6.83
CA SER A 61 8.73 -12.54 8.03
C SER A 61 7.34 -13.15 7.97
N PRO A 62 7.13 -14.36 8.54
CA PRO A 62 5.79 -14.94 8.65
C PRO A 62 4.81 -14.08 9.45
N GLU A 63 5.31 -13.16 10.27
CA GLU A 63 4.50 -12.27 11.09
C GLU A 63 3.99 -11.05 10.32
N SER A 64 4.49 -10.82 9.11
CA SER A 64 4.04 -9.74 8.25
C SER A 64 2.55 -9.86 7.93
N THR A 65 1.84 -8.73 7.88
CA THR A 65 0.43 -8.73 7.45
C THR A 65 0.31 -9.23 6.02
N ILE A 66 1.33 -9.02 5.19
CA ILE A 66 1.36 -9.52 3.81
C ILE A 66 1.47 -11.04 3.80
N ALA A 67 2.30 -11.62 4.66
CA ALA A 67 2.40 -13.08 4.78
C ALA A 67 1.04 -13.69 5.16
N LYS A 68 0.35 -13.07 6.10
CA LYS A 68 -0.98 -13.53 6.53
C LYS A 68 -2.01 -13.38 5.41
N PHE A 69 -1.94 -12.31 4.64
CA PHE A 69 -2.80 -12.11 3.49
C PHE A 69 -2.62 -13.22 2.46
N ILE A 70 -1.37 -13.54 2.12
CA ILE A 70 -1.05 -14.60 1.18
C ILE A 70 -1.55 -15.95 1.69
N GLU A 71 -1.33 -16.24 2.97
CA GLU A 71 -1.81 -17.48 3.60
C GLU A 71 -3.32 -17.62 3.46
N LYS A 72 -4.07 -16.57 3.79
CA LYS A 72 -5.53 -16.55 3.69
C LYS A 72 -6.01 -16.65 2.24
N ASN A 73 -5.17 -16.26 1.28
CA ASN A 73 -5.48 -16.30 -0.14
C ASN A 73 -5.01 -17.60 -0.80
N GLY A 74 -4.84 -18.65 -0.03
CA GLY A 74 -4.47 -19.97 -0.55
C GLY A 74 -3.02 -20.08 -1.01
N GLY A 75 -2.13 -19.27 -0.44
CA GLY A 75 -0.71 -19.25 -0.79
C GLY A 75 -0.40 -18.40 -2.02
N ARG A 76 -1.36 -17.64 -2.50
CA ARG A 76 -1.21 -16.80 -3.69
C ARG A 76 -1.21 -15.33 -3.34
N GLY A 77 -0.51 -14.53 -4.18
CA GLY A 77 -0.56 -13.08 -4.08
C GLY A 77 -1.88 -12.51 -4.58
N GLY A 78 -1.96 -11.21 -4.64
CA GLY A 78 -3.12 -10.49 -5.12
C GLY A 78 -3.08 -9.04 -4.68
N VAL A 79 -4.06 -8.25 -5.10
CA VAL A 79 -4.16 -6.87 -4.66
C VAL A 79 -4.46 -6.82 -3.17
N HIS A 80 -3.60 -6.18 -2.42
CA HIS A 80 -3.71 -6.07 -0.96
C HIS A 80 -4.41 -4.79 -0.53
N HIS A 81 -4.06 -3.67 -1.15
CA HIS A 81 -4.66 -2.38 -0.79
C HIS A 81 -4.57 -1.37 -1.93
N VAL A 82 -5.35 -0.31 -1.80
CA VAL A 82 -5.32 0.85 -2.71
C VAL A 82 -5.00 2.08 -1.88
N ALA A 83 -4.06 2.88 -2.33
CA ALA A 83 -3.65 4.10 -1.63
C ALA A 83 -4.11 5.34 -2.39
N PHE A 84 -4.75 6.24 -1.66
CA PHE A 84 -5.22 7.51 -2.19
C PHE A 84 -4.34 8.64 -1.65
N ASN A 85 -3.82 9.46 -2.54
CA ASN A 85 -3.01 10.61 -2.12
C ASN A 85 -3.90 11.76 -1.67
N VAL A 86 -3.61 12.31 -0.50
CA VAL A 86 -4.28 13.49 0.03
C VAL A 86 -3.22 14.54 0.41
N GLU A 87 -3.64 15.77 0.58
CA GLU A 87 -2.69 16.83 0.96
C GLU A 87 -2.22 16.71 2.40
N ASN A 88 -3.11 16.26 3.30
CA ASN A 88 -2.80 16.14 4.72
C ASN A 88 -3.52 14.92 5.30
N VAL A 89 -2.75 13.90 5.65
CA VAL A 89 -3.32 12.65 6.17
C VAL A 89 -3.98 12.86 7.53
N ALA A 90 -3.40 13.67 8.41
CA ALA A 90 -3.99 13.91 9.73
C ALA A 90 -5.38 14.53 9.62
N GLU A 91 -5.55 15.52 8.73
CA GLU A 91 -6.85 16.14 8.48
C GLU A 91 -7.83 15.15 7.87
N ALA A 92 -7.35 14.35 6.91
CA ALA A 92 -8.19 13.34 6.27
C ALA A 92 -8.68 12.29 7.27
N LEU A 93 -7.82 11.87 8.20
CA LEU A 93 -8.21 10.94 9.27
C LEU A 93 -9.29 11.54 10.17
N ALA A 94 -9.17 12.82 10.50
CA ALA A 94 -10.18 13.51 11.31
C ALA A 94 -11.53 13.53 10.59
N GLU A 95 -11.53 13.79 9.29
CA GLU A 95 -12.76 13.75 8.48
C GLU A 95 -13.38 12.36 8.45
N CYS A 96 -12.53 11.33 8.29
CA CYS A 96 -12.99 9.94 8.30
C CYS A 96 -13.64 9.59 9.63
N GLU A 97 -13.01 9.94 10.73
CA GLU A 97 -13.51 9.66 12.06
C GLU A 97 -14.85 10.37 12.30
N ALA A 98 -14.95 11.63 11.88
CA ALA A 98 -16.20 12.40 11.98
C ALA A 98 -17.31 11.78 11.14
N ALA A 99 -16.97 11.10 10.05
CA ALA A 99 -17.94 10.42 9.20
C ALA A 99 -18.28 8.99 9.67
N GLY A 100 -17.74 8.56 10.79
CA GLY A 100 -17.99 7.23 11.34
C GLY A 100 -17.15 6.12 10.74
N ILE A 101 -16.10 6.46 10.00
CA ILE A 101 -15.20 5.46 9.40
C ILE A 101 -14.20 5.02 10.45
N GLN A 102 -14.08 3.70 10.65
CA GLN A 102 -13.14 3.12 11.60
C GLN A 102 -11.71 3.20 11.05
N LEU A 103 -10.79 3.67 11.87
CA LEU A 103 -9.39 3.80 11.50
C LEU A 103 -8.58 2.61 12.02
N ILE A 104 -7.64 2.12 11.21
CA ILE A 104 -6.61 1.20 11.71
C ILE A 104 -5.53 2.04 12.38
N ASP A 105 -5.03 3.05 11.67
CA ASP A 105 -4.05 4.00 12.22
C ASP A 105 -4.77 5.28 12.62
N LYS A 106 -4.66 5.64 13.88
CA LYS A 106 -5.31 6.86 14.41
C LYS A 106 -4.47 8.11 14.15
N ALA A 107 -3.21 7.93 13.79
CA ALA A 107 -2.29 9.00 13.47
C ALA A 107 -1.43 8.58 12.29
N PRO A 108 -0.94 9.53 11.47
CA PRO A 108 -0.05 9.20 10.37
C PRO A 108 1.25 8.57 10.86
N ARG A 109 1.77 7.65 10.06
CA ARG A 109 3.09 7.06 10.29
C ARG A 109 3.86 7.02 8.98
N LYS A 110 5.16 6.82 9.07
CA LYS A 110 6.02 6.81 7.89
C LYS A 110 5.94 5.48 7.16
N GLY A 111 5.69 5.52 5.87
CA GLY A 111 5.70 4.36 4.99
C GLY A 111 6.86 4.40 4.01
N ALA A 112 6.77 3.59 2.97
CA ALA A 112 7.77 3.56 1.91
C ALA A 112 7.88 4.92 1.22
N GLU A 113 9.04 5.20 0.65
CA GLU A 113 9.34 6.43 -0.09
C GLU A 113 9.13 7.71 0.72
N ASN A 114 9.25 7.62 2.03
CA ASN A 114 9.05 8.75 2.95
C ASN A 114 7.64 9.33 2.94
N LEU A 115 6.66 8.62 2.43
CA LEU A 115 5.27 9.05 2.49
C LEU A 115 4.78 8.96 3.93
N MET A 116 3.93 9.90 4.33
CA MET A 116 3.16 9.73 5.56
C MET A 116 1.90 8.97 5.20
N ILE A 117 1.60 7.90 5.94
CA ILE A 117 0.51 7.00 5.61
C ILE A 117 -0.39 6.70 6.81
N ALA A 118 -1.60 6.26 6.51
CA ALA A 118 -2.51 5.69 7.50
C ALA A 118 -3.52 4.79 6.79
N PHE A 119 -3.90 3.69 7.45
CA PHE A 119 -4.88 2.76 6.91
C PHE A 119 -6.24 2.93 7.56
N LEU A 120 -7.29 2.83 6.73
CA LEU A 120 -8.67 2.77 7.17
C LEU A 120 -9.08 1.30 7.29
N HIS A 121 -9.95 1.00 8.27
CA HIS A 121 -10.36 -0.37 8.51
C HIS A 121 -11.30 -0.88 7.39
N PRO A 122 -11.03 -2.07 6.80
CA PRO A 122 -11.85 -2.60 5.70
C PRO A 122 -13.33 -2.74 6.03
N LYS A 123 -13.66 -2.89 7.31
CA LYS A 123 -15.04 -2.98 7.78
C LYS A 123 -15.84 -1.73 7.42
N SER A 124 -15.18 -0.57 7.39
CA SER A 124 -15.81 0.70 7.04
C SER A 124 -15.65 1.07 5.57
N THR A 125 -14.81 0.36 4.83
CA THR A 125 -14.48 0.67 3.43
C THR A 125 -14.98 -0.40 2.46
N LYS A 126 -16.02 -1.10 2.83
CA LYS A 126 -16.67 -2.12 2.00
C LYS A 126 -15.74 -3.30 1.63
N GLY A 127 -14.84 -3.63 2.54
CA GLY A 127 -13.93 -4.75 2.36
C GLY A 127 -12.64 -4.43 1.60
N VAL A 128 -12.48 -3.19 1.14
CA VAL A 128 -11.26 -2.77 0.43
C VAL A 128 -10.32 -2.11 1.43
N LEU A 129 -9.18 -2.74 1.70
CA LEU A 129 -8.18 -2.11 2.57
C LEU A 129 -7.69 -0.84 1.88
N THR A 130 -7.93 0.29 2.51
CA THR A 130 -7.69 1.60 1.93
C THR A 130 -6.63 2.35 2.72
N GLU A 131 -5.63 2.85 2.02
CA GLU A 131 -4.56 3.64 2.60
C GLU A 131 -4.73 5.09 2.17
N LEU A 132 -4.45 6.01 3.09
CA LEU A 132 -4.31 7.42 2.77
C LEU A 132 -2.82 7.74 2.84
N CYS A 133 -2.32 8.52 1.90
CA CYS A 133 -0.91 8.88 1.89
C CYS A 133 -0.72 10.33 1.51
N GLN A 134 0.43 10.87 1.92
CA GLN A 134 0.78 12.28 1.73
C GLN A 134 2.23 12.32 1.31
N GLN A 135 2.53 13.10 0.28
CA GLN A 135 3.89 13.25 -0.22
C GLN A 135 4.78 13.90 0.83
N PRO A 136 6.08 13.61 0.83
CA PRO A 136 7.02 14.26 1.74
C PRO A 136 7.06 15.76 1.45
N ALA A 137 7.28 16.54 2.52
CA ALA A 137 7.35 17.99 2.42
C ALA A 137 8.59 18.46 1.64
#